data_5f8723906c543c8e74833f23a4c2020d
#
_entry.id   5f8723906c543c8e74833f23a4c2020d
#
_cell.length_a   1.000
_cell.length_b   1.000
_cell.length_c   1.000
_cell.angle_alpha   90.00
_cell.angle_beta   90.00
_cell.angle_gamma   90.00
#
_symmetry.space_group_name_H-M   'P 1'
#
loop_
_entity.id
_entity.type
_entity.pdbx_description
1 polymer ?
#
loop_
_entity_poly.entity_id
_entity_poly.type
_entity_poly.pdbx_seq_one_letter_code
_entity_poly.pdbx_strand_id
1 'polypeptide(L)'
;MIRLHLAPMRSLLIALVALSLVLAGCATQPPQLAAAERAQPAMPDRALQERILALDAEHISDHDVREVLAKGPTPRIILVHGGVFPVYLIMESFGRFLTGMGYPEARIRDPGTGDWSYSPYTMTTQLAGLVAWQYEHDGLRPMIIGHSQGGLSAVRILKDLAGQSGDSIRVWNPLTQTLEDRTTIRDPITGRERPVVGLSIPYASAIGAGGWSLLLPVWWENLDTLRKIPDTVDDFTGYFIEVDLIALSLPGNPLDKRYESDGKAHVRNVELPATYNHVVAPVTSSLAEDPKVRAWINAYVPGNHGDPSTLPLEAEGHVLWAADVWYDIKKHWCLEAQRFIRAHRSAGTESLAR
;
A
#
# COMPACT_ATOMS: atom_id res chain seq x y z
N MET A 1 -46.70 24.09 -45.44
CA MET A 1 -46.89 24.34 -44.01
C MET A 1 -46.67 23.03 -43.28
N ILE A 2 -45.45 22.88 -42.65
CA ILE A 2 -45.08 21.69 -41.88
C ILE A 2 -45.06 22.15 -40.42
N ARG A 3 -45.99 21.62 -39.60
CA ARG A 3 -45.97 21.83 -38.15
C ARG A 3 -45.03 20.78 -37.52
N LEU A 4 -43.87 21.22 -37.00
CA LEU A 4 -43.02 20.40 -36.18
C LEU A 4 -43.64 20.25 -34.76
N HIS A 5 -43.88 19.04 -34.32
CA HIS A 5 -44.28 18.72 -32.96
C HIS A 5 -43.07 18.77 -31.99
N LEU A 6 -43.09 19.78 -31.09
CA LEU A 6 -42.07 20.01 -30.04
C LEU A 6 -42.39 19.34 -28.69
N ALA A 7 -43.11 18.21 -28.70
CA ALA A 7 -43.57 17.55 -27.47
C ALA A 7 -42.58 16.58 -26.78
N PRO A 8 -41.56 15.95 -27.40
CA PRO A 8 -40.73 14.95 -26.68
C PRO A 8 -39.53 15.51 -25.91
N MET A 9 -39.10 16.75 -26.17
CA MET A 9 -37.89 17.30 -25.51
C MET A 9 -38.07 17.69 -24.03
N ARG A 10 -39.28 18.06 -23.62
CA ARG A 10 -39.54 18.47 -22.22
C ARG A 10 -39.54 17.27 -21.24
N SER A 11 -39.97 16.08 -21.68
CA SER A 11 -40.00 14.87 -20.84
C SER A 11 -38.60 14.31 -20.63
N LEU A 12 -37.67 14.48 -21.59
CA LEU A 12 -36.27 14.00 -21.44
C LEU A 12 -35.45 14.86 -20.47
N LEU A 13 -35.72 16.19 -20.44
CA LEU A 13 -35.04 17.11 -19.51
C LEU A 13 -35.47 16.86 -18.05
N ILE A 14 -36.75 16.54 -17.82
CA ILE A 14 -37.27 16.26 -16.47
C ILE A 14 -36.71 14.92 -15.96
N ALA A 15 -36.51 13.92 -16.80
CA ALA A 15 -35.92 12.64 -16.43
C ALA A 15 -34.41 12.77 -16.08
N LEU A 16 -33.68 13.63 -16.79
CA LEU A 16 -32.26 13.90 -16.53
C LEU A 16 -32.04 14.69 -15.24
N VAL A 17 -32.93 15.62 -14.89
CA VAL A 17 -32.86 16.39 -13.62
C VAL A 17 -33.28 15.51 -12.43
N ALA A 18 -34.22 14.60 -12.59
CA ALA A 18 -34.60 13.65 -11.54
C ALA A 18 -33.49 12.61 -11.25
N LEU A 19 -32.74 12.17 -12.26
CA LEU A 19 -31.62 11.23 -12.09
C LEU A 19 -30.42 11.88 -11.39
N SER A 20 -30.20 13.20 -11.59
CA SER A 20 -29.12 13.93 -10.90
C SER A 20 -29.41 14.22 -9.43
N LEU A 21 -30.67 14.24 -9.00
CA LEU A 21 -31.05 14.43 -7.60
C LEU A 21 -31.00 13.14 -6.75
N VAL A 22 -31.03 11.96 -7.38
CA VAL A 22 -30.91 10.66 -6.68
C VAL A 22 -29.45 10.32 -6.38
N LEU A 23 -28.49 10.89 -7.10
CA LEU A 23 -27.04 10.70 -6.88
C LEU A 23 -26.46 11.61 -5.78
N ALA A 24 -27.21 12.56 -5.24
CA ALA A 24 -26.83 13.40 -4.10
C ALA A 24 -27.22 12.81 -2.73
N GLY A 25 -27.53 11.51 -2.67
CA GLY A 25 -27.88 10.77 -1.46
C GLY A 25 -26.65 10.35 -0.65
N CYS A 26 -26.34 11.15 0.37
CA CYS A 26 -25.75 10.75 1.64
C CYS A 26 -24.47 9.91 1.62
N ALA A 27 -23.35 10.51 1.39
CA ALA A 27 -22.11 10.12 2.06
C ALA A 27 -22.15 10.62 3.53
N THR A 28 -22.99 10.01 4.36
CA THR A 28 -22.88 10.15 5.82
C THR A 28 -21.79 9.19 6.28
N GLN A 29 -20.59 9.73 6.52
CA GLN A 29 -19.53 9.02 7.23
C GLN A 29 -20.09 8.47 8.56
N PRO A 30 -19.79 7.22 8.92
CA PRO A 30 -20.07 6.75 10.25
C PRO A 30 -19.15 7.49 11.24
N PRO A 31 -19.70 8.26 12.20
CA PRO A 31 -18.91 9.10 13.12
C PRO A 31 -17.99 8.30 14.07
N GLN A 32 -18.14 6.98 14.12
CA GLN A 32 -17.37 6.10 15.00
C GLN A 32 -15.97 5.74 14.50
N LEU A 33 -15.73 5.66 13.18
CA LEU A 33 -14.39 5.41 12.64
C LEU A 33 -13.44 6.58 12.92
N ALA A 34 -13.88 7.81 12.72
CA ALA A 34 -13.07 9.01 12.93
C ALA A 34 -12.66 9.26 14.39
N ALA A 35 -13.39 8.73 15.38
CA ALA A 35 -13.06 8.90 16.81
C ALA A 35 -12.03 7.86 17.29
N ALA A 36 -12.09 6.62 16.80
CA ALA A 36 -11.15 5.56 17.13
C ALA A 36 -9.74 5.79 16.53
N GLU A 37 -9.67 6.52 15.41
CA GLU A 37 -8.42 6.76 14.70
C GLU A 37 -7.60 7.95 15.19
N ARG A 38 -8.17 8.83 16.01
CA ARG A 38 -7.46 9.99 16.58
C ARG A 38 -6.55 9.64 17.76
N ALA A 39 -6.67 8.44 18.30
CA ALA A 39 -5.77 7.98 19.37
C ALA A 39 -4.48 7.44 18.75
N GLN A 40 -3.33 8.02 19.13
CA GLN A 40 -2.04 7.36 18.91
C GLN A 40 -2.15 5.90 19.38
N PRO A 41 -1.52 4.94 18.67
CA PRO A 41 -1.52 3.56 19.14
C PRO A 41 -1.00 3.55 20.57
N ALA A 42 -1.87 3.15 21.51
CA ALA A 42 -1.48 3.05 22.89
C ALA A 42 -0.33 2.05 23.00
N MET A 43 0.69 2.41 23.78
CA MET A 43 1.74 1.44 24.08
C MET A 43 1.10 0.18 24.69
N PRO A 44 1.35 -1.00 24.15
CA PRO A 44 0.84 -2.24 24.72
C PRO A 44 1.40 -2.45 26.14
N ASP A 45 0.76 -3.32 26.92
CA ASP A 45 1.30 -3.69 28.22
C ASP A 45 2.70 -4.34 28.08
N ARG A 46 3.41 -4.42 29.21
CA ARG A 46 4.79 -4.90 29.21
C ARG A 46 4.92 -6.35 28.71
N ALA A 47 3.94 -7.20 29.03
CA ALA A 47 3.98 -8.60 28.62
C ALA A 47 3.86 -8.75 27.10
N LEU A 48 2.95 -8.00 26.46
CA LEU A 48 2.82 -7.97 25.01
C LEU A 48 4.04 -7.33 24.34
N GLN A 49 4.62 -6.27 24.93
CA GLN A 49 5.88 -5.71 24.43
C GLN A 49 7.00 -6.75 24.40
N GLU A 50 7.21 -7.53 25.48
CA GLU A 50 8.25 -8.55 25.51
C GLU A 50 7.98 -9.65 24.47
N ARG A 51 6.72 -10.06 24.28
CA ARG A 51 6.35 -11.02 23.24
C ARG A 51 6.69 -10.49 21.84
N ILE A 52 6.35 -9.23 21.53
CA ILE A 52 6.67 -8.61 20.23
C ILE A 52 8.19 -8.53 20.04
N LEU A 53 8.94 -8.11 21.07
CA LEU A 53 10.40 -7.98 20.98
C LEU A 53 11.12 -9.33 20.82
N ALA A 54 10.50 -10.43 21.24
CA ALA A 54 11.04 -11.78 21.11
C ALA A 54 10.74 -12.45 19.75
N LEU A 55 9.87 -11.87 18.92
CA LEU A 55 9.56 -12.44 17.61
C LEU A 55 10.78 -12.38 16.68
N ASP A 56 10.96 -13.45 15.90
CA ASP A 56 11.86 -13.48 14.76
C ASP A 56 11.10 -12.95 13.53
N ALA A 57 11.52 -11.80 13.01
CA ALA A 57 10.83 -11.14 11.90
C ALA A 57 10.82 -11.96 10.60
N GLU A 58 11.80 -12.86 10.40
CA GLU A 58 11.88 -13.73 9.22
C GLU A 58 10.95 -14.96 9.34
N HIS A 59 10.42 -15.26 10.54
CA HIS A 59 9.65 -16.49 10.81
C HIS A 59 8.33 -16.20 11.55
N ILE A 60 7.57 -15.21 11.11
CA ILE A 60 6.27 -14.86 11.71
C ILE A 60 5.18 -15.86 11.29
N SER A 61 4.66 -16.58 12.27
CA SER A 61 3.56 -17.54 12.08
C SER A 61 2.18 -16.90 12.07
N ASP A 62 1.12 -17.63 11.67
CA ASP A 62 -0.29 -17.18 11.79
C ASP A 62 -0.67 -16.87 13.25
N HIS A 63 -0.16 -17.67 14.20
CA HIS A 63 -0.35 -17.44 15.63
C HIS A 63 0.27 -16.10 16.07
N ASP A 64 1.50 -15.81 15.63
CA ASP A 64 2.18 -14.54 15.98
C ASP A 64 1.44 -13.34 15.41
N VAL A 65 0.90 -13.46 14.19
CA VAL A 65 0.06 -12.41 13.62
C VAL A 65 -1.16 -12.16 14.50
N ARG A 66 -1.96 -13.20 14.78
CA ARG A 66 -3.28 -13.04 15.43
C ARG A 66 -3.17 -12.74 16.92
N GLU A 67 -2.23 -13.39 17.60
CA GLU A 67 -2.16 -13.37 19.07
C GLU A 67 -1.10 -12.40 19.61
N VAL A 68 -0.23 -11.86 18.73
CA VAL A 68 0.82 -10.93 19.15
C VAL A 68 0.75 -9.63 18.36
N LEU A 69 0.99 -9.65 17.06
CA LEU A 69 1.13 -8.44 16.24
C LEU A 69 -0.19 -7.68 16.11
N ALA A 70 -1.32 -8.36 15.88
CA ALA A 70 -2.63 -7.72 15.73
C ALA A 70 -3.13 -7.02 17.02
N LYS A 71 -2.53 -7.34 18.18
CA LYS A 71 -2.82 -6.71 19.46
C LYS A 71 -1.85 -5.59 19.81
N GLY A 72 -0.82 -5.38 18.98
CA GLY A 72 0.25 -4.42 19.18
C GLY A 72 0.22 -3.26 18.19
N PRO A 73 1.31 -2.46 18.20
CA PRO A 73 1.48 -1.38 17.23
C PRO A 73 1.50 -1.92 15.80
N THR A 74 0.63 -1.39 14.95
CA THR A 74 0.47 -1.85 13.58
C THR A 74 0.66 -0.69 12.61
N PRO A 75 1.66 -0.74 11.70
CA PRO A 75 1.84 0.29 10.67
C PRO A 75 0.65 0.33 9.71
N ARG A 76 0.46 1.42 8.99
CA ARG A 76 -0.54 1.48 7.91
C ARG A 76 0.00 0.87 6.63
N ILE A 77 -0.89 0.38 5.78
CA ILE A 77 -0.58 -0.03 4.41
C ILE A 77 -1.33 0.90 3.46
N ILE A 78 -0.58 1.60 2.62
CA ILE A 78 -1.10 2.43 1.54
C ILE A 78 -1.17 1.55 0.29
N LEU A 79 -2.38 1.18 -0.12
CA LEU A 79 -2.62 0.45 -1.36
C LEU A 79 -2.84 1.46 -2.49
N VAL A 80 -2.20 1.26 -3.65
CA VAL A 80 -2.40 2.09 -4.85
C VAL A 80 -2.81 1.21 -6.02
N HIS A 81 -4.03 1.41 -6.54
CA HIS A 81 -4.58 0.57 -7.61
C HIS A 81 -4.06 0.95 -9.00
N GLY A 82 -4.37 0.14 -10.02
CA GLY A 82 -4.04 0.41 -11.41
C GLY A 82 -4.91 1.49 -12.06
N GLY A 83 -4.57 1.85 -13.32
CA GLY A 83 -5.11 3.04 -14.00
C GLY A 83 -6.52 2.94 -14.56
N VAL A 84 -7.19 1.78 -14.56
CA VAL A 84 -8.52 1.59 -15.14
C VAL A 84 -9.49 0.97 -14.14
N PHE A 85 -10.74 1.46 -14.14
CA PHE A 85 -11.84 0.75 -13.47
C PHE A 85 -12.13 -0.54 -14.26
N PRO A 86 -12.19 -1.72 -13.68
CA PRO A 86 -12.50 -2.08 -12.28
C PRO A 86 -11.27 -2.43 -11.41
N VAL A 87 -10.08 -1.94 -11.69
CA VAL A 87 -8.85 -2.30 -10.96
C VAL A 87 -8.87 -1.84 -9.49
N TYR A 88 -9.72 -0.89 -9.13
CA TYR A 88 -10.02 -0.55 -7.74
C TYR A 88 -10.56 -1.77 -6.97
N LEU A 89 -11.56 -2.50 -7.53
CA LEU A 89 -12.15 -3.69 -6.90
C LEU A 89 -11.12 -4.83 -6.72
N ILE A 90 -10.16 -4.89 -7.61
CA ILE A 90 -9.06 -5.87 -7.56
C ILE A 90 -8.15 -5.57 -6.37
N MET A 91 -7.81 -4.31 -6.16
CA MET A 91 -6.98 -3.91 -5.03
C MET A 91 -7.76 -3.96 -3.70
N GLU A 92 -9.07 -3.73 -3.72
CA GLU A 92 -9.96 -4.04 -2.59
C GLU A 92 -9.92 -5.52 -2.22
N SER A 93 -9.92 -6.43 -3.22
CA SER A 93 -9.80 -7.87 -2.97
C SER A 93 -8.50 -8.20 -2.22
N PHE A 94 -7.39 -7.56 -2.60
CA PHE A 94 -6.14 -7.71 -1.87
C PHE A 94 -6.22 -7.14 -0.44
N GLY A 95 -6.84 -5.98 -0.25
CA GLY A 95 -7.09 -5.45 1.10
C GLY A 95 -7.90 -6.40 1.99
N ARG A 96 -8.94 -7.03 1.43
CA ARG A 96 -9.75 -8.06 2.12
C ARG A 96 -8.94 -9.32 2.42
N PHE A 97 -8.05 -9.73 1.51
CA PHE A 97 -7.11 -10.81 1.75
C PHE A 97 -6.25 -10.51 2.99
N LEU A 98 -5.62 -9.34 3.06
CA LEU A 98 -4.81 -8.95 4.21
C LEU A 98 -5.61 -9.00 5.52
N THR A 99 -6.85 -8.52 5.49
CA THR A 99 -7.76 -8.60 6.67
C THR A 99 -8.05 -10.05 7.06
N GLY A 100 -8.34 -10.91 6.08
CA GLY A 100 -8.54 -12.35 6.31
C GLY A 100 -7.30 -13.05 6.88
N MET A 101 -6.11 -12.59 6.49
CA MET A 101 -4.84 -13.06 7.05
C MET A 101 -4.54 -12.53 8.46
N GLY A 102 -5.33 -11.58 8.97
CA GLY A 102 -5.24 -11.05 10.34
C GLY A 102 -4.68 -9.62 10.45
N TYR A 103 -4.47 -8.93 9.33
CA TYR A 103 -4.08 -7.51 9.37
C TYR A 103 -5.28 -6.64 9.74
N PRO A 104 -5.18 -5.67 10.67
CA PRO A 104 -6.31 -4.83 11.07
C PRO A 104 -6.82 -3.97 9.91
N GLU A 105 -8.11 -4.09 9.56
CA GLU A 105 -8.75 -3.40 8.43
C GLU A 105 -8.57 -1.87 8.51
N ALA A 106 -8.72 -1.29 9.71
CA ALA A 106 -8.54 0.14 9.95
C ALA A 106 -7.11 0.65 9.60
N ARG A 107 -6.14 -0.24 9.48
CA ARG A 107 -4.77 0.11 9.10
C ARG A 107 -4.51 0.02 7.59
N ILE A 108 -5.51 -0.44 6.81
CA ILE A 108 -5.47 -0.52 5.36
C ILE A 108 -6.32 0.59 4.74
N ARG A 109 -7.52 0.84 5.29
CA ARG A 109 -8.45 1.83 4.75
C ARG A 109 -7.96 3.26 4.96
N ASP A 110 -8.29 4.13 4.01
CA ASP A 110 -8.14 5.58 4.20
C ASP A 110 -8.98 6.04 5.40
N PRO A 111 -8.39 6.74 6.37
CA PRO A 111 -9.10 7.12 7.59
C PRO A 111 -10.18 8.19 7.38
N GLY A 112 -10.13 8.94 6.28
CA GLY A 112 -11.11 9.98 5.97
C GLY A 112 -12.25 9.48 5.12
N THR A 113 -11.94 8.74 4.04
CA THR A 113 -12.95 8.26 3.06
C THR A 113 -13.41 6.84 3.32
N GLY A 114 -12.61 6.02 3.99
CA GLY A 114 -12.85 4.59 4.16
C GLY A 114 -12.52 3.74 2.93
N ASP A 115 -11.89 4.32 1.92
CA ASP A 115 -11.50 3.61 0.70
C ASP A 115 -10.39 2.59 0.97
N TRP A 116 -10.38 1.49 0.21
CA TRP A 116 -9.36 0.45 0.31
C TRP A 116 -8.04 0.82 -0.35
N SER A 117 -8.08 1.68 -1.37
CA SER A 117 -6.88 2.04 -2.12
C SER A 117 -6.97 3.42 -2.72
N TYR A 118 -5.81 4.02 -2.95
CA TYR A 118 -5.69 5.32 -3.60
C TYR A 118 -5.60 5.19 -5.11
N SER A 119 -6.09 6.22 -5.80
CA SER A 119 -6.00 6.31 -7.25
C SER A 119 -4.56 6.57 -7.70
N PRO A 120 -4.07 5.92 -8.78
CA PRO A 120 -2.77 6.22 -9.37
C PRO A 120 -2.72 7.62 -10.01
N TYR A 121 -3.87 8.29 -10.16
CA TYR A 121 -3.97 9.67 -10.64
C TYR A 121 -3.86 10.71 -9.51
N THR A 122 -3.86 10.28 -8.25
CA THR A 122 -3.50 11.14 -7.12
C THR A 122 -2.03 11.57 -7.27
N MET A 123 -1.74 12.85 -7.07
CA MET A 123 -0.36 13.34 -7.10
C MET A 123 0.51 12.57 -6.11
N THR A 124 1.65 12.07 -6.56
CA THR A 124 2.54 11.26 -5.71
C THR A 124 3.13 12.06 -4.56
N THR A 125 3.34 13.37 -4.75
CA THR A 125 3.69 14.31 -3.66
C THR A 125 2.60 14.43 -2.58
N GLN A 126 1.32 14.30 -2.95
CA GLN A 126 0.22 14.23 -1.97
C GLN A 126 0.29 12.92 -1.17
N LEU A 127 0.56 11.78 -1.83
CA LEU A 127 0.72 10.49 -1.14
C LEU A 127 2.01 10.46 -0.29
N ALA A 128 3.07 11.14 -0.70
CA ALA A 128 4.26 11.36 0.15
C ALA A 128 3.93 12.21 1.39
N GLY A 129 3.09 13.23 1.23
CA GLY A 129 2.53 14.00 2.36
C GLY A 129 1.65 13.17 3.28
N LEU A 130 0.91 12.19 2.74
CA LEU A 130 0.14 11.21 3.52
C LEU A 130 1.06 10.28 4.33
N VAL A 131 2.16 9.80 3.75
CA VAL A 131 3.19 9.02 4.48
C VAL A 131 3.67 9.79 5.71
N ALA A 132 3.93 11.09 5.53
CA ALA A 132 4.39 11.95 6.60
C ALA A 132 3.32 12.12 7.71
N TRP A 133 2.07 12.37 7.32
CA TRP A 133 0.95 12.49 8.26
C TRP A 133 0.75 11.21 9.05
N GLN A 134 0.75 10.04 8.39
CA GLN A 134 0.57 8.74 9.05
C GLN A 134 1.71 8.46 10.03
N TYR A 135 2.96 8.72 9.64
CA TYR A 135 4.11 8.53 10.52
C TYR A 135 4.04 9.44 11.76
N GLU A 136 3.72 10.72 11.58
CA GLU A 136 3.59 11.68 12.68
C GLU A 136 2.52 11.27 13.70
N HIS A 137 1.38 10.75 13.22
CA HIS A 137 0.24 10.37 14.08
C HIS A 137 0.42 9.00 14.73
N ASP A 138 0.97 8.04 14.00
CA ASP A 138 1.05 6.66 14.45
C ASP A 138 2.41 6.29 15.08
N GLY A 139 3.46 7.06 14.82
CA GLY A 139 4.84 6.72 15.23
C GLY A 139 5.43 5.52 14.47
N LEU A 140 4.66 4.97 13.54
CA LEU A 140 4.99 3.80 12.72
C LEU A 140 5.08 4.22 11.25
N ARG A 141 6.15 3.82 10.59
CA ARG A 141 6.35 4.11 9.16
C ARG A 141 5.37 3.25 8.34
N PRO A 142 4.55 3.82 7.46
CA PRO A 142 3.62 3.05 6.64
C PRO A 142 4.35 2.24 5.57
N MET A 143 3.68 1.19 5.05
CA MET A 143 4.11 0.41 3.89
C MET A 143 3.31 0.82 2.65
N ILE A 144 3.86 0.59 1.43
CA ILE A 144 3.19 0.93 0.17
C ILE A 144 3.15 -0.28 -0.75
N ILE A 145 1.96 -0.65 -1.23
CA ILE A 145 1.76 -1.73 -2.20
C ILE A 145 1.06 -1.17 -3.43
N GLY A 146 1.72 -1.23 -4.59
CA GLY A 146 1.19 -0.71 -5.84
C GLY A 146 0.99 -1.78 -6.91
N HIS A 147 -0.13 -1.69 -7.64
CA HIS A 147 -0.43 -2.55 -8.78
C HIS A 147 -0.47 -1.74 -10.08
N SER A 148 0.17 -2.26 -11.14
CA SER A 148 0.15 -1.64 -12.48
C SER A 148 0.63 -0.18 -12.42
N GLN A 149 -0.17 0.79 -12.86
CA GLN A 149 0.14 2.22 -12.74
C GLN A 149 0.35 2.64 -11.28
N GLY A 150 -0.36 2.03 -10.32
CA GLY A 150 -0.13 2.24 -8.89
C GLY A 150 1.25 1.78 -8.42
N GLY A 151 1.83 0.77 -9.07
CA GLY A 151 3.22 0.35 -8.85
C GLY A 151 4.23 1.43 -9.28
N LEU A 152 3.98 2.12 -10.40
CA LEU A 152 4.77 3.29 -10.79
C LEU A 152 4.61 4.44 -9.79
N SER A 153 3.38 4.65 -9.29
CA SER A 153 3.11 5.66 -8.26
C SER A 153 3.87 5.34 -6.97
N ALA A 154 3.93 4.07 -6.55
CA ALA A 154 4.72 3.66 -5.38
C ALA A 154 6.19 4.06 -5.52
N VAL A 155 6.82 3.78 -6.67
CA VAL A 155 8.22 4.19 -6.92
C VAL A 155 8.37 5.71 -6.91
N ARG A 156 7.42 6.45 -7.48
CA ARG A 156 7.46 7.92 -7.49
C ARG A 156 7.32 8.51 -6.09
N ILE A 157 6.47 7.95 -5.24
CA ILE A 157 6.36 8.37 -3.85
C ILE A 157 7.72 8.25 -3.15
N LEU A 158 8.45 7.14 -3.36
CA LEU A 158 9.80 6.98 -2.81
C LEU A 158 10.77 8.06 -3.33
N LYS A 159 10.68 8.40 -4.61
CA LYS A 159 11.50 9.45 -5.24
C LYS A 159 11.12 10.85 -4.75
N ASP A 160 9.85 11.11 -4.54
CA ASP A 160 9.38 12.36 -3.96
C ASP A 160 9.92 12.52 -2.53
N LEU A 161 9.86 11.46 -1.71
CA LEU A 161 10.48 11.44 -0.38
C LEU A 161 12.01 11.63 -0.45
N ALA A 162 12.66 11.21 -1.54
CA ALA A 162 14.08 11.45 -1.79
C ALA A 162 14.40 12.88 -2.32
N GLY A 163 13.38 13.74 -2.49
CA GLY A 163 13.55 15.11 -2.94
C GLY A 163 13.61 15.30 -4.47
N GLN A 164 13.29 14.27 -5.27
CA GLN A 164 13.34 14.39 -6.74
C GLN A 164 12.28 15.33 -7.33
N SER A 165 11.18 15.58 -6.62
CA SER A 165 10.14 16.56 -6.99
C SER A 165 10.30 17.92 -6.32
N GLY A 166 11.46 18.18 -5.69
CA GLY A 166 11.79 19.40 -4.98
C GLY A 166 12.02 19.18 -3.47
N ASP A 167 12.53 20.21 -2.82
CA ASP A 167 13.01 20.12 -1.43
C ASP A 167 11.88 20.23 -0.40
N SER A 168 10.64 20.46 -0.82
CA SER A 168 9.51 20.64 0.09
C SER A 168 8.25 19.94 -0.42
N ILE A 169 7.67 19.11 0.45
CA ILE A 169 6.40 18.41 0.22
C ILE A 169 5.46 18.76 1.35
N ARG A 170 4.24 19.21 1.00
CA ARG A 170 3.22 19.54 1.99
C ARG A 170 2.61 18.28 2.59
N VAL A 171 2.34 18.33 3.89
CA VAL A 171 1.64 17.25 4.60
C VAL A 171 0.19 17.15 4.09
N TRP A 172 -0.25 15.94 3.78
CA TRP A 172 -1.65 15.65 3.42
C TRP A 172 -2.38 15.07 4.61
N ASN A 173 -3.45 15.75 5.02
CA ASN A 173 -4.31 15.30 6.11
C ASN A 173 -5.48 14.48 5.53
N PRO A 174 -5.51 13.16 5.72
CA PRO A 174 -6.56 12.31 5.17
C PRO A 174 -7.91 12.50 5.84
N LEU A 175 -7.97 13.02 7.08
CA LEU A 175 -9.24 13.24 7.78
C LEU A 175 -10.01 14.44 7.24
N THR A 176 -9.29 15.47 6.80
CA THR A 176 -9.88 16.68 6.20
C THR A 176 -9.83 16.68 4.68
N GLN A 177 -9.10 15.72 4.08
CA GLN A 177 -8.85 15.62 2.63
C GLN A 177 -8.22 16.90 2.07
N THR A 178 -7.26 17.48 2.80
CA THR A 178 -6.59 18.73 2.42
C THR A 178 -5.07 18.66 2.63
N LEU A 179 -4.34 19.44 1.82
CA LEU A 179 -2.93 19.73 2.09
C LEU A 179 -2.84 20.74 3.24
N GLU A 180 -2.10 20.42 4.28
CA GLU A 180 -1.79 21.33 5.37
C GLU A 180 -0.74 22.37 4.92
N ASP A 181 -0.72 23.54 5.58
CA ASP A 181 0.23 24.61 5.24
C ASP A 181 1.56 24.42 5.97
N ARG A 182 2.13 23.23 5.87
CA ARG A 182 3.45 22.88 6.41
C ARG A 182 4.11 21.79 5.55
N THR A 183 5.43 21.81 5.52
CA THR A 183 6.31 20.82 4.82
C THR A 183 7.17 20.04 5.80
N THR A 184 6.89 20.19 7.09
CA THR A 184 7.56 19.50 8.19
C THR A 184 6.56 18.75 9.06
N ILE A 185 7.05 17.75 9.76
CA ILE A 185 6.34 17.00 10.79
C ILE A 185 7.10 17.06 12.11
N ARG A 186 6.39 16.84 13.20
CA ARG A 186 7.01 16.55 14.48
C ARG A 186 7.27 15.05 14.57
N ASP A 187 8.54 14.66 14.52
CA ASP A 187 8.92 13.25 14.63
C ASP A 187 8.41 12.67 15.97
N PRO A 188 7.55 11.65 15.92
CA PRO A 188 6.85 11.14 17.11
C PRO A 188 7.77 10.47 18.12
N ILE A 189 8.96 10.06 17.71
CA ILE A 189 9.95 9.39 18.56
C ILE A 189 10.88 10.39 19.23
N THR A 190 11.41 11.34 18.45
CA THR A 190 12.41 12.30 18.94
C THR A 190 11.79 13.60 19.43
N GLY A 191 10.53 13.87 19.09
CA GLY A 191 9.83 15.12 19.34
C GLY A 191 10.38 16.32 18.55
N ARG A 192 11.35 16.12 17.65
CA ARG A 192 11.98 17.16 16.84
C ARG A 192 11.21 17.39 15.56
N GLU A 193 11.25 18.62 15.10
CA GLU A 193 10.74 18.95 13.76
C GLU A 193 11.69 18.41 12.69
N ARG A 194 11.12 17.84 11.62
CA ARG A 194 11.86 17.34 10.46
C ARG A 194 11.05 17.53 9.19
N PRO A 195 11.70 17.71 8.03
CA PRO A 195 11.00 17.82 6.75
C PRO A 195 10.35 16.50 6.34
N VAL A 196 9.31 16.58 5.49
CA VAL A 196 8.71 15.43 4.82
C VAL A 196 9.72 14.77 3.89
N VAL A 197 10.46 15.56 3.12
CA VAL A 197 11.58 15.06 2.31
C VAL A 197 12.65 14.47 3.24
N GLY A 198 13.15 13.29 2.90
CA GLY A 198 14.08 12.52 3.73
C GLY A 198 13.41 11.55 4.71
N LEU A 199 12.06 11.43 4.71
CA LEU A 199 11.38 10.33 5.37
C LEU A 199 11.63 9.01 4.61
N SER A 200 11.68 7.91 5.35
CA SER A 200 11.78 6.56 4.79
C SER A 200 10.62 5.69 5.27
N ILE A 201 10.30 4.67 4.48
CA ILE A 201 9.30 3.64 4.81
C ILE A 201 9.98 2.27 4.92
N PRO A 202 9.40 1.31 5.67
CA PRO A 202 10.04 0.02 5.87
C PRO A 202 9.95 -0.89 4.64
N TYR A 203 8.83 -0.83 3.91
CA TYR A 203 8.57 -1.71 2.79
C TYR A 203 7.73 -1.05 1.71
N ALA A 204 8.09 -1.30 0.46
CA ALA A 204 7.23 -1.04 -0.68
C ALA A 204 7.28 -2.19 -1.69
N SER A 205 6.20 -2.39 -2.43
CA SER A 205 6.20 -3.32 -3.55
C SER A 205 5.42 -2.79 -4.76
N ALA A 206 5.79 -3.30 -5.93
CA ALA A 206 5.14 -2.99 -7.19
C ALA A 206 4.96 -4.26 -8.02
N ILE A 207 3.71 -4.59 -8.37
CA ILE A 207 3.39 -5.70 -9.26
C ILE A 207 2.92 -5.18 -10.63
N GLY A 208 3.49 -5.72 -11.71
CA GLY A 208 3.14 -5.35 -13.08
C GLY A 208 3.30 -3.85 -13.36
N ALA A 209 4.26 -3.21 -12.69
CA ALA A 209 4.48 -1.77 -12.79
C ALA A 209 5.07 -1.39 -14.13
N GLY A 210 4.24 -0.77 -14.96
CA GLY A 210 4.58 -0.42 -16.33
C GLY A 210 3.33 -0.10 -17.13
N GLY A 211 3.23 -0.70 -18.29
CA GLY A 211 2.08 -0.62 -19.16
C GLY A 211 2.18 0.43 -20.24
N TRP A 212 1.08 0.64 -20.92
CA TRP A 212 0.97 1.56 -22.05
C TRP A 212 1.40 3.00 -21.72
N SER A 213 1.36 3.39 -20.46
CA SER A 213 1.91 4.68 -20.01
C SER A 213 3.40 4.84 -20.31
N LEU A 214 4.17 3.74 -20.32
CA LEU A 214 5.59 3.75 -20.66
C LEU A 214 5.84 3.96 -22.18
N LEU A 215 4.83 3.84 -23.02
CA LEU A 215 4.93 4.14 -24.46
C LEU A 215 4.85 5.63 -24.77
N LEU A 216 4.43 6.46 -23.82
CA LEU A 216 4.40 7.90 -24.01
C LEU A 216 5.84 8.45 -23.98
N PRO A 217 6.26 9.24 -24.98
CA PRO A 217 7.64 9.76 -25.08
C PRO A 217 8.11 10.50 -23.82
N VAL A 218 7.19 11.14 -23.10
CA VAL A 218 7.47 11.84 -21.85
C VAL A 218 8.02 10.93 -20.73
N TRP A 219 7.81 9.61 -20.87
CA TRP A 219 8.27 8.62 -19.89
C TRP A 219 9.60 7.96 -20.29
N TRP A 220 9.97 7.97 -21.57
CA TRP A 220 11.18 7.29 -22.05
C TRP A 220 12.47 7.90 -21.47
N GLU A 221 12.51 9.21 -21.33
CA GLU A 221 13.67 9.89 -20.74
C GLU A 221 13.87 9.54 -19.24
N ASN A 222 12.81 9.03 -18.57
CA ASN A 222 12.80 8.74 -17.14
C ASN A 222 12.73 7.23 -16.80
N LEU A 223 12.68 6.32 -17.77
CA LEU A 223 12.52 4.88 -17.53
C LEU A 223 13.62 4.32 -16.64
N ASP A 224 14.88 4.64 -16.94
CA ASP A 224 16.02 4.19 -16.14
C ASP A 224 15.94 4.73 -14.72
N THR A 225 15.52 5.96 -14.57
CA THR A 225 15.30 6.60 -13.28
C THR A 225 14.20 5.89 -12.49
N LEU A 226 13.08 5.50 -13.13
CA LEU A 226 11.97 4.81 -12.46
C LEU A 226 12.34 3.39 -12.01
N ARG A 227 13.42 2.80 -12.48
CA ARG A 227 13.92 1.49 -12.04
C ARG A 227 14.98 1.59 -10.94
N LYS A 228 15.43 2.80 -10.59
CA LYS A 228 16.33 3.05 -9.47
C LYS A 228 15.53 3.37 -8.20
N ILE A 229 15.71 2.57 -7.17
CA ILE A 229 15.00 2.68 -5.89
C ILE A 229 15.87 3.43 -4.90
N PRO A 230 15.42 4.60 -4.40
CA PRO A 230 16.20 5.44 -3.47
C PRO A 230 16.17 4.87 -2.03
N ASP A 231 17.06 5.42 -1.18
CA ASP A 231 17.18 5.05 0.25
C ASP A 231 16.00 5.51 1.14
N THR A 232 14.89 5.91 0.54
CA THR A 232 13.65 6.22 1.24
C THR A 232 12.75 5.00 1.48
N VAL A 233 13.27 3.82 1.22
CA VAL A 233 12.67 2.53 1.58
C VAL A 233 13.76 1.59 2.09
N ASP A 234 13.45 0.78 3.12
CA ASP A 234 14.40 -0.21 3.62
C ASP A 234 14.44 -1.43 2.67
N ASP A 235 13.27 -2.02 2.38
CA ASP A 235 13.10 -3.15 1.45
C ASP A 235 12.08 -2.82 0.34
N PHE A 236 12.43 -3.15 -0.92
CA PHE A 236 11.54 -2.99 -2.07
C PHE A 236 11.46 -4.30 -2.86
N THR A 237 10.24 -4.76 -3.20
CA THR A 237 10.03 -5.93 -4.05
C THR A 237 9.29 -5.57 -5.33
N GLY A 238 9.94 -5.77 -6.48
CA GLY A 238 9.33 -5.68 -7.81
C GLY A 238 8.87 -7.05 -8.29
N TYR A 239 7.58 -7.16 -8.65
CA TYR A 239 7.00 -8.39 -9.21
C TYR A 239 6.76 -8.22 -10.71
N PHE A 240 7.29 -9.16 -11.47
CA PHE A 240 7.20 -9.21 -12.93
C PHE A 240 6.48 -10.49 -13.34
N ILE A 241 5.52 -10.38 -14.24
CA ILE A 241 4.88 -11.54 -14.84
C ILE A 241 5.68 -11.89 -16.10
N GLU A 242 6.05 -13.15 -16.27
CA GLU A 242 6.93 -13.64 -17.35
C GLU A 242 6.50 -13.19 -18.76
N VAL A 243 5.17 -13.13 -19.00
CA VAL A 243 4.58 -12.57 -20.21
C VAL A 243 3.45 -11.63 -19.84
N ASP A 244 3.72 -10.34 -19.81
CA ASP A 244 2.76 -9.31 -19.46
C ASP A 244 2.62 -8.27 -20.58
N LEU A 245 1.65 -8.47 -21.46
CA LEU A 245 1.37 -7.56 -22.58
C LEU A 245 0.86 -6.19 -22.12
N ILE A 246 0.27 -6.10 -20.93
CA ILE A 246 -0.26 -4.85 -20.37
C ILE A 246 0.87 -4.03 -19.76
N ALA A 247 1.76 -4.67 -19.00
CA ALA A 247 2.95 -4.03 -18.45
C ALA A 247 4.10 -3.91 -19.47
N LEU A 248 3.95 -4.48 -20.66
CA LEU A 248 5.01 -4.59 -21.69
C LEU A 248 6.23 -5.37 -21.21
N SER A 249 6.04 -6.27 -20.24
CA SER A 249 7.06 -7.20 -19.79
C SER A 249 7.09 -8.39 -20.75
N LEU A 250 8.06 -8.38 -21.64
CA LEU A 250 8.26 -9.40 -22.66
C LEU A 250 9.74 -9.75 -22.73
N PRO A 251 10.11 -11.03 -22.85
CA PRO A 251 11.49 -11.44 -23.00
C PRO A 251 12.21 -10.67 -24.13
N GLY A 252 13.31 -10.01 -23.81
CA GLY A 252 14.09 -9.20 -24.76
C GLY A 252 13.56 -7.79 -25.02
N ASN A 253 12.47 -7.37 -24.38
CA ASN A 253 12.00 -5.98 -24.47
C ASN A 253 12.94 -5.04 -23.68
N PRO A 254 13.52 -4.00 -24.30
CA PRO A 254 14.35 -3.01 -23.61
C PRO A 254 13.64 -2.27 -22.45
N LEU A 255 12.29 -2.25 -22.48
CA LEU A 255 11.47 -1.64 -21.45
C LEU A 255 11.27 -2.54 -20.22
N ASP A 256 11.56 -3.84 -20.35
CA ASP A 256 11.47 -4.83 -19.27
C ASP A 256 12.73 -4.81 -18.39
N LYS A 257 12.94 -3.68 -17.74
CA LYS A 257 14.08 -3.49 -16.81
C LYS A 257 13.69 -3.86 -15.39
N ARG A 258 14.58 -4.56 -14.72
CA ARG A 258 14.44 -4.87 -13.29
C ARG A 258 14.77 -3.65 -12.43
N TYR A 259 14.25 -3.64 -11.21
CA TYR A 259 14.58 -2.62 -10.23
C TYR A 259 15.98 -2.83 -9.66
N GLU A 260 16.68 -1.74 -9.40
CA GLU A 260 17.99 -1.72 -8.80
C GLU A 260 18.04 -0.69 -7.67
N SER A 261 18.84 -0.94 -6.66
CA SER A 261 19.08 0.04 -5.61
C SER A 261 19.87 1.24 -6.13
N ASP A 262 19.47 2.43 -5.71
CA ASP A 262 20.24 3.68 -5.92
C ASP A 262 21.00 4.08 -4.64
N GLY A 263 21.37 3.10 -3.83
CA GLY A 263 22.09 3.31 -2.58
C GLY A 263 22.06 2.09 -1.68
N LYS A 264 21.39 2.18 -0.53
CA LYS A 264 21.35 1.16 0.53
C LYS A 264 20.07 0.34 0.56
N ALA A 265 19.01 0.77 -0.13
CA ALA A 265 17.73 0.05 -0.19
C ALA A 265 17.96 -1.40 -0.65
N HIS A 266 17.40 -2.34 0.07
CA HIS A 266 17.42 -3.74 -0.36
C HIS A 266 16.34 -3.95 -1.44
N VAL A 267 16.76 -4.32 -2.66
CA VAL A 267 15.85 -4.47 -3.80
C VAL A 267 15.81 -5.92 -4.26
N ARG A 268 14.62 -6.49 -4.27
CA ARG A 268 14.34 -7.84 -4.75
C ARG A 268 13.44 -7.79 -5.98
N ASN A 269 13.74 -8.59 -7.00
CA ASN A 269 12.90 -8.77 -8.17
C ASN A 269 12.42 -10.21 -8.21
N VAL A 270 11.09 -10.39 -8.28
CA VAL A 270 10.44 -11.70 -8.30
C VAL A 270 9.74 -11.87 -9.64
N GLU A 271 10.04 -12.97 -10.33
CA GLU A 271 9.37 -13.35 -11.56
C GLU A 271 8.21 -14.29 -11.25
N LEU A 272 7.01 -13.89 -11.67
CA LEU A 272 5.79 -14.68 -11.54
C LEU A 272 5.56 -15.46 -12.83
N PRO A 273 5.09 -16.73 -12.75
CA PRO A 273 4.84 -17.55 -13.93
C PRO A 273 3.92 -16.87 -14.96
N ALA A 274 4.05 -17.26 -16.24
CA ALA A 274 3.20 -16.79 -17.33
C ALA A 274 1.70 -17.12 -17.17
N THR A 275 1.35 -17.98 -16.22
CA THR A 275 -0.05 -18.28 -15.83
C THR A 275 -0.70 -17.13 -15.10
N TYR A 276 0.09 -16.19 -14.56
CA TYR A 276 -0.42 -14.99 -13.91
C TYR A 276 -1.01 -14.03 -14.94
N ASN A 277 -2.13 -13.42 -14.60
CA ASN A 277 -2.74 -12.39 -15.41
C ASN A 277 -2.57 -11.03 -14.74
N HIS A 278 -2.08 -10.05 -15.50
CA HIS A 278 -1.82 -8.70 -15.03
C HIS A 278 -2.99 -8.08 -14.23
N VAL A 279 -4.20 -8.21 -14.78
CA VAL A 279 -5.39 -7.56 -14.20
C VAL A 279 -5.82 -8.25 -12.92
N VAL A 280 -5.81 -9.59 -12.89
CA VAL A 280 -6.42 -10.35 -11.79
C VAL A 280 -5.43 -10.84 -10.73
N ALA A 281 -4.12 -10.65 -10.92
CA ALA A 281 -3.13 -11.09 -9.93
C ALA A 281 -3.45 -10.66 -8.48
N PRO A 282 -3.93 -9.44 -8.19
CA PRO A 282 -4.34 -9.04 -6.84
C PRO A 282 -5.75 -9.51 -6.41
N VAL A 283 -6.48 -10.31 -7.21
CA VAL A 283 -7.76 -10.89 -6.81
C VAL A 283 -7.50 -12.07 -5.86
N THR A 284 -7.35 -11.79 -4.59
CA THR A 284 -6.78 -12.72 -3.60
C THR A 284 -7.65 -12.94 -2.36
N SER A 285 -8.81 -12.28 -2.24
CA SER A 285 -9.64 -12.36 -1.02
C SER A 285 -10.01 -13.79 -0.64
N SER A 286 -10.35 -14.64 -1.62
CA SER A 286 -10.70 -16.04 -1.39
C SER A 286 -9.55 -16.91 -0.85
N LEU A 287 -8.31 -16.52 -1.08
CA LEU A 287 -7.13 -17.27 -0.60
C LEU A 287 -7.06 -17.30 0.94
N ALA A 288 -7.58 -16.27 1.61
CA ALA A 288 -7.62 -16.22 3.06
C ALA A 288 -8.80 -17.01 3.66
N GLU A 289 -9.80 -17.37 2.86
CA GLU A 289 -11.00 -18.10 3.29
C GLU A 289 -10.75 -19.61 3.38
N ASP A 290 -9.94 -20.17 2.46
CA ASP A 290 -9.57 -21.58 2.46
C ASP A 290 -8.47 -21.86 3.50
N PRO A 291 -8.72 -22.70 4.53
CA PRO A 291 -7.74 -22.99 5.58
C PRO A 291 -6.44 -23.62 5.06
N LYS A 292 -6.51 -24.46 4.00
CA LYS A 292 -5.33 -25.11 3.41
C LYS A 292 -4.46 -24.09 2.67
N VAL A 293 -5.07 -23.24 1.87
CA VAL A 293 -4.39 -22.17 1.15
C VAL A 293 -3.76 -21.17 2.14
N ARG A 294 -4.53 -20.75 3.15
CA ARG A 294 -4.03 -19.85 4.20
C ARG A 294 -2.85 -20.45 4.97
N ALA A 295 -2.90 -21.73 5.30
CA ALA A 295 -1.79 -22.42 5.96
C ALA A 295 -0.54 -22.45 5.07
N TRP A 296 -0.69 -22.71 3.78
CA TRP A 296 0.40 -22.70 2.81
C TRP A 296 1.03 -21.30 2.70
N ILE A 297 0.19 -20.24 2.58
CA ILE A 297 0.64 -18.84 2.52
C ILE A 297 1.42 -18.46 3.79
N ASN A 298 0.95 -18.86 4.97
CA ASN A 298 1.63 -18.56 6.23
C ASN A 298 2.96 -19.31 6.39
N ALA A 299 3.10 -20.47 5.78
CA ALA A 299 4.34 -21.26 5.77
C ALA A 299 5.32 -20.83 4.67
N TYR A 300 4.91 -19.94 3.77
CA TYR A 300 5.75 -19.49 2.66
C TYR A 300 6.97 -18.71 3.15
N VAL A 301 8.13 -19.04 2.55
CA VAL A 301 9.39 -18.30 2.71
C VAL A 301 9.97 -18.09 1.31
N PRO A 302 10.45 -16.88 0.95
CA PRO A 302 11.06 -16.61 -0.34
C PRO A 302 12.20 -17.57 -0.66
N GLY A 303 12.15 -18.18 -1.85
CA GLY A 303 13.17 -19.14 -2.30
C GLY A 303 13.10 -20.54 -1.65
N ASN A 304 12.24 -20.76 -0.67
CA ASN A 304 12.04 -22.05 -0.02
C ASN A 304 10.56 -22.26 0.36
N HIS A 305 9.72 -22.51 -0.61
CA HIS A 305 8.29 -22.72 -0.43
C HIS A 305 7.84 -24.08 -0.98
N GLY A 306 6.71 -24.57 -0.47
CA GLY A 306 6.07 -25.79 -0.99
C GLY A 306 5.57 -25.60 -2.42
N ASP A 307 5.33 -26.69 -3.12
CA ASP A 307 4.79 -26.69 -4.48
C ASP A 307 3.35 -26.14 -4.48
N PRO A 308 3.06 -25.03 -5.16
CA PRO A 308 1.71 -24.46 -5.25
C PRO A 308 0.73 -25.36 -6.00
N SER A 309 1.18 -26.30 -6.87
CA SER A 309 0.33 -27.25 -7.59
C SER A 309 -0.43 -28.21 -6.66
N THR A 310 -0.05 -28.28 -5.38
CA THR A 310 -0.77 -29.04 -4.34
C THR A 310 -2.04 -28.34 -3.83
N LEU A 311 -2.26 -27.08 -4.22
CA LEU A 311 -3.40 -26.26 -3.85
C LEU A 311 -4.54 -26.38 -4.88
N PRO A 312 -5.76 -25.88 -4.56
CA PRO A 312 -6.81 -25.77 -5.55
C PRO A 312 -6.39 -24.95 -6.76
N LEU A 313 -6.83 -25.35 -7.96
CA LEU A 313 -6.47 -24.71 -9.23
C LEU A 313 -6.77 -23.20 -9.25
N GLU A 314 -7.83 -22.78 -8.58
CA GLU A 314 -8.23 -21.38 -8.47
C GLU A 314 -7.20 -20.52 -7.70
N ALA A 315 -6.34 -21.15 -6.90
CA ALA A 315 -5.29 -20.46 -6.15
C ALA A 315 -4.02 -20.23 -6.96
N GLU A 316 -3.71 -21.09 -7.96
CA GLU A 316 -2.41 -21.12 -8.64
C GLU A 316 -2.01 -19.77 -9.26
N GLY A 317 -2.96 -19.05 -9.87
CA GLY A 317 -2.71 -17.77 -10.56
C GLY A 317 -2.51 -16.57 -9.63
N HIS A 318 -2.58 -16.74 -8.29
CA HIS A 318 -2.57 -15.64 -7.33
C HIS A 318 -1.71 -15.90 -6.09
N VAL A 319 -1.54 -17.16 -5.71
CA VAL A 319 -1.03 -17.56 -4.39
C VAL A 319 0.43 -17.19 -4.17
N LEU A 320 1.29 -17.31 -5.16
CA LEU A 320 2.73 -17.00 -5.01
C LEU A 320 2.95 -15.52 -4.71
N TRP A 321 2.30 -14.63 -5.48
CA TRP A 321 2.38 -13.19 -5.22
C TRP A 321 1.79 -12.85 -3.84
N ALA A 322 0.61 -13.36 -3.52
CA ALA A 322 -0.05 -13.09 -2.25
C ALA A 322 0.79 -13.55 -1.06
N ALA A 323 1.42 -14.73 -1.17
CA ALA A 323 2.26 -15.29 -0.13
C ALA A 323 3.56 -14.51 0.06
N ASP A 324 4.21 -14.13 -1.04
CA ASP A 324 5.48 -13.40 -1.01
C ASP A 324 5.29 -11.98 -0.44
N VAL A 325 4.25 -11.25 -0.90
CA VAL A 325 3.92 -9.95 -0.32
C VAL A 325 3.50 -10.06 1.15
N TRP A 326 2.72 -11.10 1.49
CA TRP A 326 2.32 -11.32 2.89
C TRP A 326 3.51 -11.63 3.80
N TYR A 327 4.50 -12.37 3.30
CA TYR A 327 5.75 -12.60 4.01
C TYR A 327 6.45 -11.29 4.35
N ASP A 328 6.67 -10.42 3.35
CA ASP A 328 7.33 -9.13 3.55
C ASP A 328 6.50 -8.21 4.49
N ILE A 329 5.16 -8.18 4.34
CA ILE A 329 4.30 -7.40 5.25
C ILE A 329 4.45 -7.88 6.69
N LYS A 330 4.41 -9.18 6.98
CA LYS A 330 4.59 -9.72 8.33
C LYS A 330 5.95 -9.34 8.93
N LYS A 331 7.01 -9.50 8.13
CA LYS A 331 8.38 -9.13 8.49
C LYS A 331 8.45 -7.66 8.90
N HIS A 332 8.02 -6.77 8.04
CA HIS A 332 8.13 -5.33 8.29
C HIS A 332 7.14 -4.83 9.35
N TRP A 333 5.99 -5.47 9.51
CA TRP A 333 5.12 -5.21 10.67
C TRP A 333 5.84 -5.51 11.98
N CYS A 334 6.45 -6.69 12.09
CA CYS A 334 7.22 -7.07 13.28
C CYS A 334 8.37 -6.09 13.55
N LEU A 335 9.17 -5.78 12.54
CA LEU A 335 10.32 -4.86 12.68
C LEU A 335 9.87 -3.44 13.10
N GLU A 336 8.80 -2.90 12.53
CA GLU A 336 8.28 -1.59 12.90
C GLU A 336 7.67 -1.57 14.31
N ALA A 337 6.95 -2.61 14.70
CA ALA A 337 6.44 -2.74 16.07
C ALA A 337 7.59 -2.82 17.09
N GLN A 338 8.62 -3.60 16.79
CA GLN A 338 9.83 -3.69 17.63
C GLN A 338 10.58 -2.35 17.69
N ARG A 339 10.75 -1.65 16.56
CA ARG A 339 11.38 -0.33 16.50
C ARG A 339 10.62 0.67 17.37
N PHE A 340 9.30 0.72 17.23
CA PHE A 340 8.43 1.60 18.00
C PHE A 340 8.58 1.36 19.51
N ILE A 341 8.51 0.09 19.95
CA ILE A 341 8.64 -0.26 21.38
C ILE A 341 10.01 0.11 21.93
N ARG A 342 11.10 -0.22 21.21
CA ARG A 342 12.47 0.11 21.66
C ARG A 342 12.66 1.62 21.80
N ALA A 343 12.19 2.40 20.83
CA ALA A 343 12.32 3.85 20.85
C ALA A 343 11.61 4.50 22.04
N HIS A 344 10.38 4.05 22.34
CA HIS A 344 9.64 4.58 23.49
C HIS A 344 10.24 4.18 24.82
N ARG A 345 10.81 2.98 24.96
CA ARG A 345 11.54 2.55 26.16
C ARG A 345 12.78 3.40 26.40
N SER A 346 13.54 3.70 25.35
CA SER A 346 14.73 4.54 25.45
C SER A 346 14.38 5.97 25.88
N ALA A 347 13.35 6.58 25.29
CA ALA A 347 12.88 7.91 25.66
C ALA A 347 12.38 7.99 27.12
N GLY A 348 11.68 6.95 27.59
CA GLY A 348 11.24 6.85 28.99
C GLY A 348 12.38 6.76 29.99
N THR A 349 13.45 6.05 29.64
CA THR A 349 14.65 5.90 30.49
C THR A 349 15.41 7.22 30.62
N GLU A 350 15.55 7.99 29.54
CA GLU A 350 16.19 9.30 29.56
C GLU A 350 15.42 10.34 30.37
N SER A 351 14.08 10.25 30.38
CA SER A 351 13.22 11.13 31.20
C SER A 351 13.31 10.87 32.70
N LEU A 352 13.61 9.63 33.11
CA LEU A 352 13.80 9.26 34.52
C LEU A 352 15.21 9.56 35.05
N ALA A 353 16.16 9.80 34.16
CA ALA A 353 17.55 10.10 34.49
C ALA A 353 17.86 11.61 34.62
N ARG A 354 16.89 12.46 34.34
CA ARG A 354 16.93 13.93 34.48
C ARG A 354 16.13 14.37 35.69
#